data_65405b20ec96c4444c16236481610ff0
#
_entry.id   65405b20ec96c4444c16236481610ff0
#
_cell.length_a   1.000
_cell.length_b   1.000
_cell.length_c   1.000
_cell.angle_alpha   90.00
_cell.angle_beta   90.00
_cell.angle_gamma   90.00
#
_symmetry.space_group_name_H-M   'P 1'
#
loop_
_entity.id
_entity.type
_entity.pdbx_description
1 polymer ?
#
loop_
_entity_poly.entity_id
_entity_poly.type
_entity_poly.pdbx_seq_one_letter_code
_entity_poly.pdbx_strand_id
1 'polypeptide(L)'
;MNVNDFIFREYDIRGEVAVDFPEEVVVALGRSFASIVKRRGGKKITLSGDVRLTTPQLKEYFKAGALSTGIDVMDIGILPTPGNYFSVFHFDDVDGACQITGSHNPPEFNGFKLTFNQLAFFGQDIQDMLTLIKNDDFEVGKGTASEYDLLPEYMDTVVKGIDLKRPMRIVVDAGNAAGALCAPEVYERMGCEVTALYCDVDGTFPNHHPDPTVPANLKDIQDEVKRGGYDVGIAFDGDADRLGVIDEKGQVVWADYQMILFAQDIIKSKDDKIIFDVKCSQALEEKILEFGGTPVMYKTGHSHIKSHMKTLNSPFSGEMSGHLFFADRYYGFDDAIYNGGRMLELLSKSNRPLSEMVDELPKYFSTPEIRLTCNSDSEKFEIAEKAADFFKKNYDCIDVDGVRIRFGDGWGLVRASNTQPVLVVRFEAKTAERMEEIQTLVMNKIGEFGEVRLDEGH
;
A
#
# COMPACT_ATOMS: atom_id res chain seq x y z
N MET A 1 2.46 24.12 -20.53
CA MET A 1 1.77 24.34 -19.24
C MET A 1 2.81 24.32 -18.11
N ASN A 2 2.65 25.18 -17.10
CA ASN A 2 3.48 25.11 -15.90
C ASN A 2 2.82 24.15 -14.89
N VAL A 3 3.45 23.03 -14.63
CA VAL A 3 2.98 22.00 -13.68
C VAL A 3 4.11 21.74 -12.69
N ASN A 4 3.75 21.45 -11.44
CA ASN A 4 4.74 21.08 -10.44
C ASN A 4 5.25 19.65 -10.73
N ASP A 5 6.51 19.51 -11.13
CA ASP A 5 7.12 18.21 -11.47
C ASP A 5 7.11 17.25 -10.26
N PHE A 6 7.15 17.78 -9.05
CA PHE A 6 7.23 16.97 -7.83
C PHE A 6 5.97 16.18 -7.50
N ILE A 7 4.82 16.48 -8.14
CA ILE A 7 3.61 15.67 -7.96
C ILE A 7 3.70 14.33 -8.71
N PHE A 8 4.55 14.21 -9.75
CA PHE A 8 4.76 12.99 -10.54
C PHE A 8 5.77 12.09 -9.82
N ARG A 9 5.27 11.33 -8.83
CA ARG A 9 6.08 10.45 -8.00
C ARG A 9 6.35 9.11 -8.70
N GLU A 10 7.10 8.23 -8.02
CA GLU A 10 7.48 6.93 -8.58
C GLU A 10 6.27 6.00 -8.80
N TYR A 11 5.25 6.06 -7.92
CA TYR A 11 4.14 5.08 -7.91
C TYR A 11 2.80 5.66 -8.30
N ASP A 12 2.62 6.95 -8.11
CA ASP A 12 1.36 7.67 -8.32
C ASP A 12 1.62 9.16 -8.55
N ILE A 13 0.55 9.91 -8.82
CA ILE A 13 0.58 11.37 -8.85
C ILE A 13 -0.04 11.84 -7.54
N ARG A 14 0.65 12.69 -6.77
CA ARG A 14 0.18 13.13 -5.45
C ARG A 14 0.61 14.55 -5.14
N GLY A 15 -0.31 15.35 -4.58
CA GLY A 15 -0.06 16.74 -4.21
C GLY A 15 -1.11 17.32 -3.29
N GLU A 16 -0.86 18.55 -2.84
CA GLU A 16 -1.82 19.36 -2.10
C GLU A 16 -2.82 19.98 -3.08
N VAL A 17 -4.13 19.75 -2.87
CA VAL A 17 -5.17 20.07 -3.88
C VAL A 17 -5.20 21.54 -4.22
N ALA A 18 -5.15 22.42 -3.22
CA ALA A 18 -5.25 23.87 -3.42
C ALA A 18 -4.06 24.47 -4.20
N VAL A 19 -2.91 23.79 -4.19
CA VAL A 19 -1.67 24.28 -4.80
C VAL A 19 -1.38 23.56 -6.12
N ASP A 20 -1.51 22.23 -6.13
CA ASP A 20 -0.98 21.38 -7.19
C ASP A 20 -2.04 20.94 -8.21
N PHE A 21 -3.33 20.99 -7.86
CA PHE A 21 -4.40 20.46 -8.70
C PHE A 21 -5.47 21.50 -9.13
N PRO A 22 -5.06 22.65 -9.71
CA PRO A 22 -6.03 23.52 -10.37
C PRO A 22 -6.65 22.77 -11.57
N GLU A 23 -7.83 23.23 -12.03
CA GLU A 23 -8.61 22.59 -13.11
C GLU A 23 -7.76 22.22 -14.33
N GLU A 24 -6.96 23.17 -14.83
CA GLU A 24 -6.15 22.97 -16.02
C GLU A 24 -5.10 21.85 -15.86
N VAL A 25 -4.54 21.66 -14.67
CA VAL A 25 -3.59 20.59 -14.38
C VAL A 25 -4.32 19.24 -14.37
N VAL A 26 -5.47 19.13 -13.72
CA VAL A 26 -6.21 17.86 -13.63
C VAL A 26 -6.79 17.47 -15.00
N VAL A 27 -7.27 18.42 -15.79
CA VAL A 27 -7.66 18.18 -17.18
C VAL A 27 -6.48 17.66 -18.01
N ALA A 28 -5.28 18.24 -17.83
CA ALA A 28 -4.08 17.77 -18.52
C ALA A 28 -3.64 16.36 -18.06
N LEU A 29 -3.81 16.02 -16.77
CA LEU A 29 -3.60 14.67 -16.28
C LEU A 29 -4.53 13.67 -16.97
N GLY A 30 -5.83 13.98 -17.06
CA GLY A 30 -6.80 13.16 -17.80
C GLY A 30 -6.45 13.01 -19.27
N ARG A 31 -6.05 14.10 -19.94
CA ARG A 31 -5.60 14.07 -21.34
C ARG A 31 -4.35 13.21 -21.54
N SER A 32 -3.35 13.36 -20.66
CA SER A 32 -2.08 12.64 -20.80
C SER A 32 -2.25 11.15 -20.59
N PHE A 33 -2.91 10.72 -19.52
CA PHE A 33 -3.19 9.29 -19.29
C PHE A 33 -4.01 8.69 -20.44
N ALA A 34 -5.12 9.30 -20.81
CA ALA A 34 -5.98 8.81 -21.89
C ALA A 34 -5.24 8.81 -23.24
N SER A 35 -4.36 9.76 -23.52
CA SER A 35 -3.53 9.76 -24.74
C SER A 35 -2.57 8.56 -24.76
N ILE A 36 -1.95 8.22 -23.64
CA ILE A 36 -1.08 7.04 -23.54
C ILE A 36 -1.90 5.75 -23.73
N VAL A 37 -3.06 5.65 -23.06
CA VAL A 37 -3.99 4.51 -23.23
C VAL A 37 -4.34 4.34 -24.71
N LYS A 38 -4.74 5.42 -25.40
CA LYS A 38 -5.11 5.40 -26.81
C LYS A 38 -3.96 5.01 -27.73
N ARG A 39 -2.76 5.55 -27.50
CA ARG A 39 -1.54 5.23 -28.26
C ARG A 39 -1.11 3.77 -28.09
N ARG A 40 -1.46 3.16 -26.96
CA ARG A 40 -1.23 1.74 -26.69
C ARG A 40 -2.40 0.84 -27.16
N GLY A 41 -3.38 1.41 -27.86
CA GLY A 41 -4.49 0.68 -28.49
C GLY A 41 -5.73 0.53 -27.62
N GLY A 42 -5.73 1.09 -26.41
CA GLY A 42 -6.90 1.11 -25.52
C GLY A 42 -7.98 2.07 -26.00
N LYS A 43 -9.22 1.88 -25.52
CA LYS A 43 -10.41 2.61 -25.94
C LYS A 43 -11.24 3.13 -24.77
N LYS A 44 -11.15 2.48 -23.62
CA LYS A 44 -12.03 2.73 -22.47
C LYS A 44 -11.28 2.62 -21.15
N ILE A 45 -11.58 3.54 -20.24
CA ILE A 45 -11.06 3.52 -18.87
C ILE A 45 -12.19 3.57 -17.86
N THR A 46 -11.96 3.06 -16.67
CA THR A 46 -12.79 3.31 -15.49
C THR A 46 -12.22 4.45 -14.67
N LEU A 47 -13.11 5.19 -14.01
CA LEU A 47 -12.79 6.32 -13.14
C LEU A 47 -13.56 6.18 -11.84
N SER A 48 -12.87 6.23 -10.71
CA SER A 48 -13.48 6.28 -9.40
C SER A 48 -12.69 7.17 -8.44
N GLY A 49 -13.11 7.27 -7.21
CA GLY A 49 -12.36 8.00 -6.20
C GLY A 49 -12.72 7.58 -4.79
N ASP A 50 -11.92 8.06 -3.84
CA ASP A 50 -12.15 7.89 -2.42
C ASP A 50 -13.19 8.91 -1.88
N VAL A 51 -13.37 8.92 -0.56
CA VAL A 51 -14.40 9.73 0.12
C VAL A 51 -13.97 11.17 0.44
N ARG A 52 -12.78 11.61 0.02
CA ARG A 52 -12.28 12.96 0.28
C ARG A 52 -13.19 14.00 -0.34
N LEU A 53 -13.35 15.16 0.33
CA LEU A 53 -14.24 16.23 -0.10
C LEU A 53 -13.85 16.82 -1.47
N THR A 54 -12.58 16.74 -1.85
CA THR A 54 -12.07 17.25 -3.13
C THR A 54 -12.23 16.27 -4.29
N THR A 55 -12.43 14.98 -4.01
CA THR A 55 -12.52 13.91 -5.00
C THR A 55 -13.58 14.14 -6.08
N PRO A 56 -14.84 14.54 -5.78
CA PRO A 56 -15.86 14.75 -6.82
C PRO A 56 -15.45 15.77 -7.89
N GLN A 57 -14.84 16.88 -7.47
CA GLN A 57 -14.40 17.92 -8.40
C GLN A 57 -13.24 17.45 -9.27
N LEU A 58 -12.23 16.78 -8.66
CA LEU A 58 -11.08 16.24 -9.40
C LEU A 58 -11.52 15.17 -10.42
N LYS A 59 -12.52 14.34 -10.09
CA LYS A 59 -13.12 13.36 -11.01
C LYS A 59 -13.68 14.05 -12.26
N GLU A 60 -14.46 15.12 -12.10
CA GLU A 60 -15.04 15.82 -13.25
C GLU A 60 -13.96 16.42 -14.15
N TYR A 61 -12.93 17.04 -13.61
CA TYR A 61 -11.83 17.61 -14.37
C TYR A 61 -11.04 16.53 -15.12
N PHE A 62 -10.67 15.44 -14.45
CA PHE A 62 -9.96 14.32 -15.07
C PHE A 62 -10.79 13.67 -16.19
N LYS A 63 -12.09 13.44 -15.93
CA LYS A 63 -13.06 12.89 -16.90
C LYS A 63 -13.16 13.76 -18.15
N ALA A 64 -13.28 15.06 -17.98
CA ALA A 64 -13.35 16.01 -19.11
C ALA A 64 -12.07 15.93 -19.96
N GLY A 65 -10.91 15.86 -19.32
CA GLY A 65 -9.63 15.69 -20.00
C GLY A 65 -9.56 14.38 -20.79
N ALA A 66 -9.88 13.27 -20.18
CA ALA A 66 -9.85 11.96 -20.83
C ALA A 66 -10.80 11.86 -22.04
N LEU A 67 -12.04 12.31 -21.89
CA LEU A 67 -13.04 12.32 -22.98
C LEU A 67 -12.59 13.14 -24.19
N SER A 68 -11.84 14.23 -23.96
CA SER A 68 -11.35 15.11 -25.03
C SER A 68 -10.33 14.46 -25.96
N THR A 69 -9.78 13.30 -25.58
CA THR A 69 -8.84 12.52 -26.39
C THR A 69 -9.53 11.49 -27.30
N GLY A 70 -10.81 11.21 -27.03
CA GLY A 70 -11.59 10.15 -27.70
C GLY A 70 -11.58 8.81 -26.97
N ILE A 71 -11.06 8.75 -25.75
CA ILE A 71 -11.20 7.59 -24.86
C ILE A 71 -12.55 7.67 -24.15
N ASP A 72 -13.26 6.54 -24.09
CA ASP A 72 -14.49 6.41 -23.31
C ASP A 72 -14.19 6.30 -21.83
N VAL A 73 -15.02 6.90 -20.99
CA VAL A 73 -14.87 6.89 -19.53
C VAL A 73 -16.11 6.31 -18.88
N MET A 74 -15.94 5.21 -18.15
CA MET A 74 -16.96 4.65 -17.26
C MET A 74 -16.68 5.14 -15.84
N ASP A 75 -17.53 6.01 -15.33
CA ASP A 75 -17.49 6.43 -13.92
C ASP A 75 -18.12 5.32 -13.07
N ILE A 76 -17.30 4.70 -12.21
CA ILE A 76 -17.72 3.60 -11.33
C ILE A 76 -17.96 4.06 -9.89
N GLY A 77 -18.11 5.36 -9.66
CA GLY A 77 -18.56 5.94 -8.39
C GLY A 77 -17.44 6.22 -7.39
N ILE A 78 -17.81 6.16 -6.12
CA ILE A 78 -16.90 6.28 -4.98
C ILE A 78 -16.64 4.88 -4.43
N LEU A 79 -15.37 4.48 -4.42
CA LEU A 79 -14.95 3.12 -4.10
C LEU A 79 -13.66 3.12 -3.28
N PRO A 80 -13.39 2.09 -2.48
CA PRO A 80 -12.03 1.82 -2.04
C PRO A 80 -11.13 1.52 -3.25
N THR A 81 -9.83 1.79 -3.14
CA THR A 81 -8.84 1.58 -4.21
C THR A 81 -8.89 0.17 -4.81
N PRO A 82 -9.00 -0.92 -4.04
CA PRO A 82 -9.14 -2.26 -4.61
C PRO A 82 -10.38 -2.44 -5.49
N GLY A 83 -11.47 -1.74 -5.22
CA GLY A 83 -12.64 -1.74 -6.10
C GLY A 83 -12.35 -1.14 -7.49
N ASN A 84 -11.47 -0.12 -7.57
CA ASN A 84 -10.99 0.40 -8.84
C ASN A 84 -10.09 -0.62 -9.55
N TYR A 85 -9.14 -1.23 -8.84
CA TYR A 85 -8.30 -2.30 -9.43
C TYR A 85 -9.14 -3.47 -9.94
N PHE A 86 -10.17 -3.87 -9.20
CA PHE A 86 -11.09 -4.92 -9.62
C PHE A 86 -11.74 -4.64 -10.98
N SER A 87 -12.01 -3.38 -11.31
CA SER A 87 -12.69 -3.01 -12.55
C SER A 87 -12.00 -3.50 -13.83
N VAL A 88 -10.65 -3.46 -13.88
CA VAL A 88 -9.87 -3.92 -15.05
C VAL A 88 -9.78 -5.45 -15.16
N PHE A 89 -10.25 -6.18 -14.15
CA PHE A 89 -10.39 -7.64 -14.19
C PHE A 89 -11.83 -8.07 -14.41
N HIS A 90 -12.78 -7.21 -14.07
CA HIS A 90 -14.22 -7.49 -14.14
C HIS A 90 -14.77 -7.20 -15.55
N PHE A 91 -14.34 -6.12 -16.20
CA PHE A 91 -14.82 -5.73 -17.52
C PHE A 91 -13.82 -6.12 -18.60
N ASP A 92 -14.28 -6.87 -19.61
CA ASP A 92 -13.44 -7.31 -20.75
C ASP A 92 -13.07 -6.18 -21.71
N ASP A 93 -13.82 -5.06 -21.69
CA ASP A 93 -13.69 -3.92 -22.59
C ASP A 93 -13.05 -2.68 -21.95
N VAL A 94 -12.46 -2.83 -20.74
CA VAL A 94 -11.75 -1.78 -20.02
C VAL A 94 -10.25 -1.99 -20.11
N ASP A 95 -9.56 -0.99 -20.64
CA ASP A 95 -8.12 -1.05 -20.89
C ASP A 95 -7.28 -0.43 -19.77
N GLY A 96 -7.89 0.44 -18.97
CA GLY A 96 -7.21 1.12 -17.87
C GLY A 96 -8.17 1.66 -16.82
N ALA A 97 -7.61 2.11 -15.71
CA ALA A 97 -8.38 2.66 -14.60
C ALA A 97 -7.64 3.82 -13.93
N CYS A 98 -8.42 4.75 -13.39
CA CYS A 98 -7.92 5.82 -12.54
C CYS A 98 -8.71 5.84 -11.24
N GLN A 99 -8.00 5.72 -10.11
CA GLN A 99 -8.52 5.97 -8.76
C GLN A 99 -8.01 7.31 -8.27
N ILE A 100 -8.92 8.21 -7.93
CA ILE A 100 -8.57 9.49 -7.30
C ILE A 100 -8.59 9.31 -5.80
N THR A 101 -7.42 9.42 -5.17
CA THR A 101 -7.24 9.19 -3.74
C THR A 101 -5.98 9.84 -3.20
N GLY A 102 -6.06 10.34 -1.96
CA GLY A 102 -4.89 10.74 -1.19
C GLY A 102 -4.35 9.63 -0.29
N SER A 103 -4.93 8.38 -0.33
CA SER A 103 -4.60 7.27 0.55
C SER A 103 -4.57 7.74 2.02
N HIS A 104 -3.47 7.51 2.73
CA HIS A 104 -3.24 7.94 4.11
C HIS A 104 -2.69 9.37 4.26
N ASN A 105 -2.69 10.20 3.23
CA ASN A 105 -2.24 11.60 3.37
C ASN A 105 -3.31 12.45 4.07
N PRO A 106 -2.95 13.61 4.67
CA PRO A 106 -3.90 14.55 5.26
C PRO A 106 -5.05 14.95 4.33
N PRO A 107 -6.20 15.44 4.85
CA PRO A 107 -7.41 15.73 4.05
C PRO A 107 -7.21 16.72 2.89
N GLU A 108 -6.24 17.64 3.01
CA GLU A 108 -5.89 18.63 1.99
C GLU A 108 -5.16 18.05 0.78
N PHE A 109 -4.64 16.81 0.89
CA PHE A 109 -3.97 16.11 -0.20
C PHE A 109 -4.96 15.24 -0.99
N ASN A 110 -4.63 15.02 -2.27
CA ASN A 110 -5.25 14.01 -3.12
C ASN A 110 -4.24 13.50 -4.15
N GLY A 111 -4.66 12.59 -5.03
CA GLY A 111 -3.76 12.02 -6.03
C GLY A 111 -4.49 11.14 -7.03
N PHE A 112 -3.70 10.49 -7.91
CA PHE A 112 -4.19 9.66 -9.00
C PHE A 112 -3.37 8.39 -9.07
N LYS A 113 -4.00 7.25 -8.72
CA LYS A 113 -3.44 5.91 -8.93
C LYS A 113 -3.95 5.39 -10.28
N LEU A 114 -3.03 4.98 -11.12
CA LEU A 114 -3.32 4.62 -12.51
C LEU A 114 -3.01 3.14 -12.78
N THR A 115 -3.83 2.53 -13.63
CA THR A 115 -3.68 1.14 -14.05
C THR A 115 -3.86 1.05 -15.57
N PHE A 116 -3.06 0.22 -16.23
CA PHE A 116 -3.21 -0.10 -17.65
C PHE A 116 -2.99 -1.61 -17.90
N ASN A 117 -3.90 -2.25 -18.62
CA ASN A 117 -3.86 -3.68 -18.92
C ASN A 117 -3.60 -4.55 -17.67
N GLN A 118 -4.35 -4.32 -16.60
CA GLN A 118 -4.23 -5.04 -15.32
C GLN A 118 -2.86 -4.91 -14.65
N LEU A 119 -2.07 -3.91 -15.01
CA LEU A 119 -0.78 -3.60 -14.42
C LEU A 119 -0.77 -2.20 -13.82
N ALA A 120 -0.03 -2.02 -12.74
CA ALA A 120 0.22 -0.71 -12.20
C ALA A 120 0.93 0.18 -13.25
N PHE A 121 0.48 1.42 -13.34
CA PHE A 121 1.04 2.42 -14.23
C PHE A 121 1.96 3.34 -13.38
N PHE A 122 3.27 3.20 -13.48
CA PHE A 122 4.23 3.83 -12.58
C PHE A 122 5.58 4.09 -13.22
N GLY A 123 6.50 4.75 -12.51
CA GLY A 123 7.87 5.00 -12.95
C GLY A 123 7.91 5.78 -14.26
N GLN A 124 8.47 5.18 -15.32
CA GLN A 124 8.61 5.84 -16.61
C GLN A 124 7.24 6.23 -17.23
N ASP A 125 6.20 5.44 -17.02
CA ASP A 125 4.85 5.75 -17.52
C ASP A 125 4.32 7.08 -16.94
N ILE A 126 4.57 7.36 -15.66
CA ILE A 126 4.22 8.64 -15.03
C ILE A 126 5.08 9.78 -15.57
N GLN A 127 6.38 9.54 -15.83
CA GLN A 127 7.27 10.54 -16.44
C GLN A 127 6.88 10.83 -17.91
N ASP A 128 6.38 9.84 -18.62
CA ASP A 128 5.84 10.02 -19.97
C ASP A 128 4.61 10.94 -19.94
N MET A 129 3.70 10.80 -18.93
CA MET A 129 2.60 11.75 -18.76
C MET A 129 3.08 13.18 -18.57
N LEU A 130 4.07 13.40 -17.68
CA LEU A 130 4.68 14.73 -17.47
C LEU A 130 5.25 15.29 -18.78
N THR A 131 5.91 14.46 -19.57
CA THR A 131 6.47 14.84 -20.87
C THR A 131 5.38 15.27 -21.85
N LEU A 132 4.27 14.54 -21.95
CA LEU A 132 3.11 14.91 -22.78
C LEU A 132 2.52 16.26 -22.33
N ILE A 133 2.38 16.48 -21.04
CA ILE A 133 1.83 17.73 -20.48
C ILE A 133 2.73 18.91 -20.82
N LYS A 134 4.06 18.78 -20.63
CA LYS A 134 5.03 19.86 -20.95
C LYS A 134 5.05 20.23 -22.42
N ASN A 135 4.85 19.25 -23.30
CA ASN A 135 4.89 19.43 -24.75
C ASN A 135 3.52 19.73 -25.37
N ASP A 136 2.42 19.74 -24.59
CA ASP A 136 1.03 19.81 -25.07
C ASP A 136 0.74 18.76 -26.18
N ASP A 137 1.37 17.56 -26.02
CA ASP A 137 1.31 16.46 -27.00
C ASP A 137 0.21 15.46 -26.61
N PHE A 138 -1.04 15.81 -26.88
CA PHE A 138 -2.20 15.00 -26.53
C PHE A 138 -2.92 14.52 -27.78
N GLU A 139 -3.54 13.34 -27.65
CA GLU A 139 -4.54 12.88 -28.61
C GLU A 139 -5.76 13.80 -28.57
N VAL A 140 -6.49 13.87 -29.69
CA VAL A 140 -7.72 14.66 -29.83
C VAL A 140 -8.84 13.71 -30.30
N GLY A 141 -10.02 13.89 -29.74
CA GLY A 141 -11.19 13.12 -30.11
C GLY A 141 -12.40 13.47 -29.27
N LYS A 142 -13.41 12.61 -29.32
CA LYS A 142 -14.62 12.75 -28.52
C LYS A 142 -15.00 11.38 -28.01
N GLY A 143 -14.70 11.12 -26.73
CA GLY A 143 -15.14 9.93 -26.02
C GLY A 143 -16.55 10.07 -25.48
N THR A 144 -17.11 8.99 -24.99
CA THR A 144 -18.42 8.90 -24.33
C THR A 144 -18.26 8.64 -22.84
N ALA A 145 -19.13 9.23 -22.04
CA ALA A 145 -19.22 8.97 -20.60
C ALA A 145 -20.35 7.99 -20.31
N SER A 146 -20.13 7.07 -19.39
CA SER A 146 -21.15 6.21 -18.81
C SER A 146 -20.94 6.08 -17.31
N GLU A 147 -21.97 5.64 -16.60
CA GLU A 147 -21.91 5.38 -15.15
C GLU A 147 -22.21 3.91 -14.88
N TYR A 148 -21.61 3.36 -13.84
CA TYR A 148 -21.83 2.00 -13.39
C TYR A 148 -21.60 1.89 -11.88
N ASP A 149 -22.49 1.23 -11.16
CA ASP A 149 -22.30 0.94 -9.74
C ASP A 149 -21.61 -0.42 -9.59
N LEU A 150 -20.28 -0.39 -9.44
CA LEU A 150 -19.45 -1.60 -9.35
C LEU A 150 -19.33 -2.14 -7.91
N LEU A 151 -19.69 -1.36 -6.90
CA LEU A 151 -19.48 -1.73 -5.50
C LEU A 151 -20.13 -3.07 -5.13
N PRO A 152 -21.38 -3.39 -5.54
CA PRO A 152 -22.02 -4.66 -5.21
C PRO A 152 -21.25 -5.89 -5.75
N GLU A 153 -20.78 -5.84 -7.01
CA GLU A 153 -20.03 -6.96 -7.62
C GLU A 153 -18.65 -7.15 -7.01
N TYR A 154 -17.99 -6.04 -6.63
CA TYR A 154 -16.74 -6.09 -5.88
C TYR A 154 -16.97 -6.77 -4.52
N MET A 155 -17.95 -6.32 -3.74
CA MET A 155 -18.31 -6.93 -2.45
C MET A 155 -18.63 -8.41 -2.59
N ASP A 156 -19.43 -8.78 -3.58
CA ASP A 156 -19.79 -10.17 -3.90
C ASP A 156 -18.55 -11.01 -4.18
N THR A 157 -17.59 -10.46 -4.92
CA THR A 157 -16.35 -11.16 -5.26
C THR A 157 -15.49 -11.39 -4.03
N VAL A 158 -15.35 -10.38 -3.18
CA VAL A 158 -14.61 -10.51 -1.91
C VAL A 158 -15.26 -11.55 -1.00
N VAL A 159 -16.58 -11.49 -0.81
CA VAL A 159 -17.32 -12.45 0.04
C VAL A 159 -17.18 -13.88 -0.49
N LYS A 160 -17.32 -14.11 -1.80
CA LYS A 160 -17.17 -15.43 -2.42
C LYS A 160 -15.76 -16.00 -2.34
N GLY A 161 -14.75 -15.13 -2.23
CA GLY A 161 -13.33 -15.50 -2.13
C GLY A 161 -12.92 -16.05 -0.77
N ILE A 162 -13.77 -15.98 0.26
CA ILE A 162 -13.48 -16.30 1.66
C ILE A 162 -14.41 -17.40 2.17
N ASP A 163 -13.86 -18.40 2.88
CA ASP A 163 -14.60 -19.54 3.44
C ASP A 163 -14.34 -19.66 4.95
N LEU A 164 -15.13 -18.97 5.76
CA LEU A 164 -15.04 -19.04 7.21
C LEU A 164 -15.55 -20.39 7.73
N LYS A 165 -14.81 -21.03 8.63
CA LYS A 165 -15.17 -22.30 9.26
C LYS A 165 -15.97 -22.16 10.53
N ARG A 166 -16.01 -20.96 11.11
CA ARG A 166 -16.85 -20.60 12.26
C ARG A 166 -17.19 -19.11 12.22
N PRO A 167 -18.27 -18.67 12.87
CA PRO A 167 -18.50 -17.24 13.08
C PRO A 167 -17.35 -16.60 13.84
N MET A 168 -17.07 -15.34 13.53
CA MET A 168 -16.01 -14.53 14.15
C MET A 168 -16.64 -13.26 14.73
N ARG A 169 -16.18 -12.84 15.93
CA ARG A 169 -16.50 -11.52 16.49
C ARG A 169 -15.33 -10.57 16.26
N ILE A 170 -15.56 -9.51 15.54
CA ILE A 170 -14.50 -8.62 15.10
C ILE A 170 -14.81 -7.15 15.39
N VAL A 171 -13.75 -6.36 15.57
CA VAL A 171 -13.83 -4.90 15.51
C VAL A 171 -13.30 -4.44 14.16
N VAL A 172 -14.03 -3.57 13.49
CA VAL A 172 -13.61 -2.96 12.20
C VAL A 172 -13.46 -1.47 12.39
N ASP A 173 -12.29 -0.93 12.11
CA ASP A 173 -11.98 0.50 12.13
C ASP A 173 -11.68 0.97 10.71
N ALA A 174 -12.57 1.79 10.16
CA ALA A 174 -12.41 2.35 8.82
C ALA A 174 -11.89 3.81 8.81
N GLY A 175 -11.60 4.41 9.98
CA GLY A 175 -11.11 5.79 10.09
C GLY A 175 -11.96 6.83 9.35
N ASN A 176 -13.29 6.63 9.26
CA ASN A 176 -14.23 7.41 8.46
C ASN A 176 -13.96 7.45 6.95
N ALA A 177 -13.08 6.58 6.46
CA ALA A 177 -12.54 6.59 5.11
C ALA A 177 -13.21 5.55 4.18
N ALA A 178 -12.58 5.22 3.05
CA ALA A 178 -13.20 4.43 1.98
C ALA A 178 -13.55 2.98 2.41
N GLY A 179 -12.86 2.41 3.39
CA GLY A 179 -13.21 1.11 3.97
C GLY A 179 -14.63 1.07 4.56
N ALA A 180 -15.13 2.21 5.07
CA ALA A 180 -16.48 2.34 5.61
C ALA A 180 -17.60 2.07 4.59
N LEU A 181 -17.31 2.24 3.30
CA LEU A 181 -18.29 2.02 2.23
C LEU A 181 -18.79 0.57 2.14
N CYS A 182 -17.97 -0.40 2.55
CA CYS A 182 -18.32 -1.80 2.30
C CYS A 182 -17.74 -2.81 3.32
N ALA A 183 -16.65 -2.52 4.03
CA ALA A 183 -15.99 -3.51 4.86
C ALA A 183 -16.90 -4.11 5.95
N PRO A 184 -17.69 -3.32 6.72
CA PRO A 184 -18.61 -3.90 7.71
C PRO A 184 -19.59 -4.89 7.09
N GLU A 185 -20.28 -4.48 6.00
CA GLU A 185 -21.25 -5.33 5.30
C GLU A 185 -20.59 -6.59 4.70
N VAL A 186 -19.40 -6.45 4.11
CA VAL A 186 -18.64 -7.59 3.55
C VAL A 186 -18.38 -8.64 4.64
N TYR A 187 -17.92 -8.23 5.82
CA TYR A 187 -17.64 -9.17 6.91
C TYR A 187 -18.91 -9.75 7.56
N GLU A 188 -19.98 -8.96 7.70
CA GLU A 188 -21.28 -9.46 8.14
C GLU A 188 -21.82 -10.52 7.17
N ARG A 189 -21.71 -10.30 5.86
CA ARG A 189 -22.10 -11.27 4.83
C ARG A 189 -21.23 -12.53 4.81
N MET A 190 -20.00 -12.46 5.30
CA MET A 190 -19.14 -13.64 5.57
C MET A 190 -19.57 -14.41 6.82
N GLY A 191 -20.47 -13.85 7.66
CA GLY A 191 -20.96 -14.45 8.90
C GLY A 191 -20.25 -13.97 10.17
N CYS A 192 -19.60 -12.82 10.13
CA CYS A 192 -19.00 -12.18 11.30
C CYS A 192 -20.03 -11.37 12.11
N GLU A 193 -19.82 -11.28 13.42
CA GLU A 193 -20.43 -10.27 14.29
C GLU A 193 -19.47 -9.06 14.32
N VAL A 194 -19.90 -7.94 13.73
CA VAL A 194 -19.04 -6.77 13.51
C VAL A 194 -19.38 -5.68 14.52
N THR A 195 -18.36 -5.20 15.24
CA THR A 195 -18.40 -3.93 15.96
C THR A 195 -17.68 -2.89 15.10
N ALA A 196 -18.43 -1.92 14.57
CA ALA A 196 -17.92 -0.91 13.65
C ALA A 196 -17.44 0.33 14.43
N LEU A 197 -16.17 0.73 14.21
CA LEU A 197 -15.59 1.98 14.67
C LEU A 197 -15.34 2.88 13.46
N TYR A 198 -15.80 4.12 13.53
CA TYR A 198 -15.54 5.14 12.52
C TYR A 198 -15.88 4.67 11.08
N CYS A 199 -17.01 3.94 10.97
CA CYS A 199 -17.55 3.46 9.70
C CYS A 199 -18.66 4.35 9.11
N ASP A 200 -18.89 5.52 9.67
CA ASP A 200 -19.64 6.60 9.02
C ASP A 200 -18.67 7.40 8.14
N VAL A 201 -18.95 7.45 6.85
CA VAL A 201 -18.07 8.12 5.87
C VAL A 201 -17.99 9.62 6.14
N ASP A 202 -16.77 10.13 6.38
CA ASP A 202 -16.49 11.56 6.51
C ASP A 202 -15.08 11.88 5.99
N GLY A 203 -14.99 12.52 4.83
CA GLY A 203 -13.71 12.87 4.17
C GLY A 203 -12.86 13.90 4.91
N THR A 204 -13.28 14.37 6.10
CA THR A 204 -12.46 15.19 7.01
C THR A 204 -11.67 14.36 8.02
N PHE A 205 -11.97 13.04 8.16
CA PHE A 205 -11.34 12.09 9.07
C PHE A 205 -11.31 12.58 10.53
N PRO A 206 -12.48 12.85 11.15
CA PRO A 206 -12.56 13.63 12.39
C PRO A 206 -12.07 12.89 13.65
N ASN A 207 -11.96 11.56 13.63
CA ASN A 207 -11.62 10.76 14.81
C ASN A 207 -10.11 10.51 14.93
N HIS A 208 -9.51 9.97 13.89
CA HIS A 208 -8.07 9.79 13.77
C HIS A 208 -7.67 9.76 12.29
N HIS A 209 -6.40 9.98 12.03
CA HIS A 209 -5.85 9.86 10.69
C HIS A 209 -5.90 8.38 10.24
N PRO A 210 -6.46 8.05 9.05
CA PRO A 210 -6.61 6.67 8.60
C PRO A 210 -5.29 6.10 8.05
N ASP A 211 -4.37 5.79 8.96
CA ASP A 211 -3.08 5.13 8.68
C ASP A 211 -2.79 4.09 9.77
N PRO A 212 -2.97 2.78 9.49
CA PRO A 212 -2.75 1.72 10.45
C PRO A 212 -1.26 1.41 10.70
N THR A 213 -0.34 2.10 10.04
CA THR A 213 1.10 1.98 10.32
C THR A 213 1.55 2.85 11.50
N VAL A 214 0.71 3.77 11.93
CA VAL A 214 0.98 4.69 13.04
C VAL A 214 0.28 4.18 14.31
N PRO A 215 1.03 3.78 15.37
CA PRO A 215 0.43 3.20 16.58
C PRO A 215 -0.62 4.08 17.26
N ALA A 216 -0.46 5.40 17.22
CA ALA A 216 -1.42 6.34 17.82
C ALA A 216 -2.82 6.23 17.18
N ASN A 217 -2.91 5.94 15.89
CA ASN A 217 -4.16 5.78 15.16
C ASN A 217 -4.89 4.47 15.48
N LEU A 218 -4.20 3.49 16.06
CA LEU A 218 -4.77 2.19 16.42
C LEU A 218 -5.28 2.12 17.86
N LYS A 219 -5.15 3.22 18.61
CA LYS A 219 -5.46 3.21 20.06
C LYS A 219 -6.91 2.82 20.35
N ASP A 220 -7.86 3.37 19.62
CA ASP A 220 -9.29 3.15 19.88
C ASP A 220 -9.72 1.73 19.55
N ILE A 221 -9.24 1.15 18.44
CA ILE A 221 -9.50 -0.25 18.12
C ILE A 221 -8.82 -1.20 19.11
N GLN A 222 -7.60 -0.89 19.58
CA GLN A 222 -6.93 -1.65 20.64
C GLN A 222 -7.72 -1.62 21.94
N ASP A 223 -8.22 -0.45 22.33
CA ASP A 223 -9.00 -0.27 23.57
C ASP A 223 -10.37 -0.98 23.44
N GLU A 224 -11.01 -0.96 22.28
CA GLU A 224 -12.26 -1.73 22.06
C GLU A 224 -12.01 -3.23 22.13
N VAL A 225 -11.02 -3.75 21.44
CA VAL A 225 -10.69 -5.19 21.48
C VAL A 225 -10.37 -5.65 22.91
N LYS A 226 -9.67 -4.86 23.72
CA LYS A 226 -9.36 -5.16 25.13
C LYS A 226 -10.59 -5.25 26.03
N ARG A 227 -11.74 -4.70 25.63
CA ARG A 227 -13.00 -4.88 26.37
C ARG A 227 -13.42 -6.35 26.39
N GLY A 228 -12.90 -7.14 25.45
CA GLY A 228 -13.00 -8.60 25.44
C GLY A 228 -14.14 -9.16 24.60
N GLY A 229 -13.98 -10.41 24.26
CA GLY A 229 -14.95 -11.16 23.48
C GLY A 229 -14.80 -11.05 21.96
N TYR A 230 -13.76 -10.40 21.48
CA TYR A 230 -13.41 -10.32 20.06
C TYR A 230 -12.33 -11.33 19.69
N ASP A 231 -12.38 -11.84 18.48
CA ASP A 231 -11.34 -12.70 17.91
C ASP A 231 -10.17 -11.88 17.36
N VAL A 232 -10.47 -10.70 16.77
CA VAL A 232 -9.48 -9.84 16.12
C VAL A 232 -10.05 -8.44 15.86
N GLY A 233 -9.18 -7.43 15.79
CA GLY A 233 -9.46 -6.10 15.25
C GLY A 233 -8.84 -5.92 13.87
N ILE A 234 -9.56 -5.27 12.96
CA ILE A 234 -9.18 -4.99 11.58
C ILE A 234 -9.29 -3.50 11.33
N ALA A 235 -8.20 -2.87 10.91
CA ALA A 235 -8.12 -1.45 10.58
C ALA A 235 -7.67 -1.24 9.15
N PHE A 236 -8.11 -0.14 8.53
CA PHE A 236 -7.79 0.22 7.15
C PHE A 236 -7.13 1.59 7.05
N ASP A 237 -6.38 1.82 5.99
CA ASP A 237 -5.98 3.16 5.62
C ASP A 237 -7.06 3.87 4.78
N GLY A 238 -6.76 5.11 4.38
CA GLY A 238 -7.75 6.02 3.79
C GLY A 238 -8.43 5.51 2.52
N ASP A 239 -7.80 4.65 1.74
CA ASP A 239 -8.38 4.07 0.53
C ASP A 239 -8.48 2.54 0.57
N ALA A 240 -8.27 1.96 1.76
CA ALA A 240 -8.47 0.56 2.10
C ALA A 240 -7.61 -0.41 1.27
N ASP A 241 -6.37 -0.03 0.96
CA ASP A 241 -5.38 -0.91 0.34
C ASP A 241 -4.29 -1.40 1.32
N ARG A 242 -4.32 -0.91 2.60
CA ARG A 242 -3.46 -1.37 3.70
C ARG A 242 -4.26 -1.94 4.87
N LEU A 243 -3.79 -3.07 5.39
CA LEU A 243 -4.39 -3.80 6.49
C LEU A 243 -3.63 -3.61 7.80
N GLY A 244 -4.31 -3.12 8.84
CA GLY A 244 -3.89 -3.22 10.23
C GLY A 244 -4.61 -4.35 10.94
N VAL A 245 -3.89 -5.12 11.77
CA VAL A 245 -4.45 -6.25 12.53
C VAL A 245 -4.12 -6.10 14.00
N ILE A 246 -5.13 -6.27 14.85
CA ILE A 246 -5.03 -6.22 16.31
C ILE A 246 -5.46 -7.59 16.85
N ASP A 247 -4.60 -8.25 17.64
CA ASP A 247 -4.94 -9.51 18.25
C ASP A 247 -5.98 -9.36 19.39
N GLU A 248 -6.51 -10.45 19.90
CA GLU A 248 -7.55 -10.46 20.94
C GLU A 248 -7.08 -9.88 22.29
N LYS A 249 -5.75 -9.66 22.46
CA LYS A 249 -5.17 -8.96 23.63
C LYS A 249 -5.00 -7.46 23.38
N GLY A 250 -5.37 -6.97 22.20
CA GLY A 250 -5.20 -5.57 21.78
C GLY A 250 -3.75 -5.22 21.41
N GLN A 251 -2.95 -6.20 20.98
CA GLN A 251 -1.61 -5.97 20.47
C GLN A 251 -1.63 -5.86 18.94
N VAL A 252 -0.81 -4.98 18.40
CA VAL A 252 -0.67 -4.84 16.94
C VAL A 252 0.13 -6.02 16.38
N VAL A 253 -0.43 -6.69 15.39
CA VAL A 253 0.28 -7.68 14.59
C VAL A 253 0.76 -7.01 13.31
N TRP A 254 2.05 -6.69 13.25
CA TRP A 254 2.64 -5.98 12.11
C TRP A 254 2.59 -6.81 10.83
N ALA A 255 2.59 -6.14 9.68
CA ALA A 255 2.35 -6.77 8.39
C ALA A 255 3.33 -7.90 8.06
N ASP A 256 4.60 -7.79 8.41
CA ASP A 256 5.60 -8.84 8.22
C ASP A 256 5.28 -10.11 9.03
N TYR A 257 4.72 -9.97 10.24
CA TYR A 257 4.23 -11.11 11.03
C TYR A 257 2.91 -11.68 10.48
N GLN A 258 2.01 -10.82 9.99
CA GLN A 258 0.83 -11.28 9.24
C GLN A 258 1.26 -12.12 8.02
N MET A 259 2.28 -11.64 7.29
CA MET A 259 2.84 -12.35 6.13
C MET A 259 3.39 -13.74 6.48
N ILE A 260 3.99 -13.91 7.66
CA ILE A 260 4.44 -15.25 8.10
C ILE A 260 3.27 -16.20 8.22
N LEU A 261 2.18 -15.76 8.85
CA LEU A 261 0.98 -16.58 9.03
C LEU A 261 0.34 -16.95 7.68
N PHE A 262 0.25 -16.01 6.75
CA PHE A 262 -0.26 -16.27 5.40
C PHE A 262 0.67 -17.16 4.59
N ALA A 263 1.98 -16.94 4.66
CA ALA A 263 2.97 -17.76 3.97
C ALA A 263 2.90 -19.23 4.38
N GLN A 264 2.63 -19.51 5.67
CA GLN A 264 2.44 -20.87 6.18
C GLN A 264 1.24 -21.58 5.52
N ASP A 265 0.13 -20.86 5.28
CA ASP A 265 -1.06 -21.43 4.62
C ASP A 265 -0.86 -21.60 3.10
N ILE A 266 -0.09 -20.69 2.47
CA ILE A 266 0.04 -20.59 1.01
C ILE A 266 1.16 -21.48 0.45
N ILE A 267 2.32 -21.54 1.11
CA ILE A 267 3.49 -22.27 0.60
C ILE A 267 3.18 -23.77 0.55
N LYS A 268 3.36 -24.37 -0.64
CA LYS A 268 3.22 -25.79 -0.89
C LYS A 268 4.52 -26.42 -1.40
N SER A 269 5.43 -25.61 -1.95
CA SER A 269 6.69 -26.05 -2.51
C SER A 269 7.74 -24.92 -2.50
N LYS A 270 9.00 -25.28 -2.78
CA LYS A 270 10.09 -24.31 -2.95
C LYS A 270 9.94 -23.40 -4.18
N ASP A 271 9.03 -23.75 -5.11
CA ASP A 271 8.75 -22.93 -6.29
C ASP A 271 7.85 -21.74 -5.93
N ASP A 272 7.17 -21.80 -4.77
CA ASP A 272 6.37 -20.71 -4.24
C ASP A 272 7.28 -19.59 -3.71
N LYS A 273 7.39 -18.54 -4.50
CA LYS A 273 8.19 -17.36 -4.19
C LYS A 273 7.33 -16.37 -3.42
N ILE A 274 7.76 -15.99 -2.23
CA ILE A 274 7.09 -14.96 -1.42
C ILE A 274 7.91 -13.68 -1.49
N ILE A 275 7.33 -12.65 -2.09
CA ILE A 275 8.00 -11.36 -2.27
C ILE A 275 7.66 -10.45 -1.09
N PHE A 276 8.67 -9.76 -0.55
CA PHE A 276 8.49 -8.80 0.54
C PHE A 276 9.51 -7.66 0.44
N ASP A 277 9.16 -6.51 1.01
CA ASP A 277 10.02 -5.34 0.92
C ASP A 277 11.22 -5.40 1.90
N VAL A 278 12.23 -4.58 1.60
CA VAL A 278 13.48 -4.51 2.38
C VAL A 278 13.30 -4.14 3.85
N LYS A 279 12.13 -3.65 4.25
CA LYS A 279 11.83 -3.24 5.63
C LYS A 279 11.30 -4.37 6.51
N CYS A 280 10.86 -5.47 5.92
CA CYS A 280 10.30 -6.61 6.67
C CYS A 280 11.33 -7.28 7.59
N SER A 281 10.84 -7.87 8.69
CA SER A 281 11.63 -8.59 9.66
C SER A 281 12.41 -9.76 9.05
N GLN A 282 13.57 -10.06 9.62
CA GLN A 282 14.34 -11.28 9.33
C GLN A 282 13.54 -12.54 9.63
N ALA A 283 12.62 -12.48 10.60
CA ALA A 283 11.73 -13.59 10.94
C ALA A 283 10.92 -14.08 9.72
N LEU A 284 10.50 -13.17 8.84
CA LEU A 284 9.74 -13.52 7.64
C LEU A 284 10.58 -14.36 6.67
N GLU A 285 11.83 -13.94 6.39
CA GLU A 285 12.75 -14.70 5.52
C GLU A 285 13.02 -16.10 6.09
N GLU A 286 13.32 -16.19 7.40
CA GLU A 286 13.57 -17.44 8.10
C GLU A 286 12.37 -18.41 8.03
N LYS A 287 11.16 -17.89 8.27
CA LYS A 287 9.95 -18.73 8.27
C LYS A 287 9.53 -19.16 6.87
N ILE A 288 9.70 -18.33 5.85
CA ILE A 288 9.47 -18.74 4.45
C ILE A 288 10.35 -19.93 4.08
N LEU A 289 11.66 -19.88 4.46
CA LEU A 289 12.59 -20.99 4.23
C LEU A 289 12.20 -22.25 5.01
N GLU A 290 11.78 -22.08 6.28
CA GLU A 290 11.30 -23.19 7.13
C GLU A 290 10.05 -23.86 6.56
N PHE A 291 9.13 -23.10 5.98
CA PHE A 291 7.92 -23.62 5.31
C PHE A 291 8.21 -24.25 3.95
N GLY A 292 9.46 -24.17 3.48
CA GLY A 292 9.92 -24.76 2.23
C GLY A 292 9.66 -23.90 1.00
N GLY A 293 9.32 -22.63 1.15
CA GLY A 293 9.19 -21.65 0.08
C GLY A 293 10.49 -20.94 -0.26
N THR A 294 10.45 -20.00 -1.20
CA THR A 294 11.59 -19.17 -1.59
C THR A 294 11.33 -17.70 -1.23
N PRO A 295 12.08 -17.12 -0.28
CA PRO A 295 11.98 -15.72 0.05
C PRO A 295 12.60 -14.84 -1.05
N VAL A 296 11.90 -13.77 -1.44
CA VAL A 296 12.38 -12.80 -2.42
C VAL A 296 12.24 -11.38 -1.85
N MET A 297 13.33 -10.86 -1.32
CA MET A 297 13.36 -9.47 -0.88
C MET A 297 13.42 -8.53 -2.08
N TYR A 298 12.59 -7.47 -2.06
CA TYR A 298 12.46 -6.57 -3.20
C TYR A 298 12.31 -5.11 -2.76
N LYS A 299 12.22 -4.22 -3.74
CA LYS A 299 12.04 -2.77 -3.53
C LYS A 299 10.71 -2.48 -2.85
N THR A 300 10.71 -1.51 -1.94
CA THR A 300 9.50 -0.91 -1.39
C THR A 300 8.69 -0.22 -2.48
N GLY A 301 7.38 -0.42 -2.47
CA GLY A 301 6.41 0.23 -3.36
C GLY A 301 5.46 -0.78 -3.99
N HIS A 302 4.18 -0.61 -3.67
CA HIS A 302 3.11 -1.52 -4.09
C HIS A 302 3.11 -1.80 -5.61
N SER A 303 3.41 -0.79 -6.43
CA SER A 303 3.47 -0.92 -7.89
C SER A 303 4.64 -1.79 -8.36
N HIS A 304 5.82 -1.65 -7.71
CA HIS A 304 6.97 -2.50 -7.97
C HIS A 304 6.69 -3.96 -7.59
N ILE A 305 6.09 -4.18 -6.42
CA ILE A 305 5.77 -5.53 -5.92
C ILE A 305 4.76 -6.21 -6.84
N LYS A 306 3.65 -5.54 -7.22
CA LYS A 306 2.65 -6.09 -8.16
C LYS A 306 3.28 -6.50 -9.49
N SER A 307 4.15 -5.67 -10.06
CA SER A 307 4.84 -5.97 -11.31
C SER A 307 5.79 -7.17 -11.17
N HIS A 308 6.56 -7.20 -10.08
CA HIS A 308 7.51 -8.29 -9.84
C HIS A 308 6.82 -9.61 -9.51
N MET A 309 5.71 -9.56 -8.79
CA MET A 309 4.83 -10.68 -8.48
C MET A 309 4.34 -11.38 -9.75
N LYS A 310 3.88 -10.62 -10.74
CA LYS A 310 3.48 -11.14 -12.05
C LYS A 310 4.65 -11.78 -12.79
N THR A 311 5.82 -11.13 -12.77
CA THR A 311 7.03 -11.63 -13.43
C THR A 311 7.49 -12.97 -12.86
N LEU A 312 7.43 -13.14 -11.54
CA LEU A 312 7.88 -14.34 -10.85
C LEU A 312 6.79 -15.40 -10.65
N ASN A 313 5.53 -15.08 -11.02
CA ASN A 313 4.35 -15.89 -10.71
C ASN A 313 4.25 -16.21 -9.21
N SER A 314 4.44 -15.17 -8.37
CA SER A 314 4.39 -15.31 -6.93
C SER A 314 2.93 -15.48 -6.47
N PRO A 315 2.61 -16.46 -5.62
CA PRO A 315 1.24 -16.65 -5.10
C PRO A 315 0.87 -15.63 -4.03
N PHE A 316 1.86 -15.01 -3.37
CA PHE A 316 1.66 -14.06 -2.29
C PHE A 316 2.84 -13.11 -2.15
N SER A 317 2.54 -11.86 -1.83
CA SER A 317 3.56 -10.83 -1.59
C SER A 317 3.05 -9.81 -0.57
N GLY A 318 3.94 -8.98 -0.03
CA GLY A 318 3.52 -7.89 0.84
C GLY A 318 4.61 -6.91 1.20
N GLU A 319 4.21 -5.88 1.92
CA GLU A 319 5.07 -4.82 2.42
C GLU A 319 4.86 -4.60 3.92
N MET A 320 5.89 -4.12 4.60
CA MET A 320 5.80 -3.73 6.01
C MET A 320 4.72 -2.67 6.28
N SER A 321 4.34 -1.90 5.26
CA SER A 321 3.30 -0.87 5.33
C SER A 321 1.86 -1.41 5.37
N GLY A 322 1.65 -2.73 5.23
CA GLY A 322 0.32 -3.35 5.26
C GLY A 322 -0.30 -3.61 3.89
N HIS A 323 0.36 -3.24 2.79
CA HIS A 323 -0.04 -3.72 1.46
C HIS A 323 0.26 -5.21 1.36
N LEU A 324 -0.76 -6.03 1.15
CA LEU A 324 -0.66 -7.47 0.98
C LEU A 324 -1.37 -7.87 -0.31
N PHE A 325 -0.75 -8.80 -1.06
CA PHE A 325 -1.14 -9.14 -2.41
C PHE A 325 -1.32 -10.64 -2.53
N PHE A 326 -2.54 -11.10 -2.73
CA PHE A 326 -2.84 -12.52 -2.92
C PHE A 326 -3.10 -12.84 -4.39
N ALA A 327 -2.35 -13.77 -4.95
CA ALA A 327 -2.55 -14.31 -6.31
C ALA A 327 -2.76 -15.81 -6.31
N ASP A 328 -2.79 -16.48 -5.14
CA ASP A 328 -3.10 -17.91 -5.02
C ASP A 328 -4.55 -18.23 -5.46
N ARG A 329 -5.49 -17.34 -5.16
CA ARG A 329 -6.91 -17.44 -5.52
C ARG A 329 -7.61 -16.07 -5.59
N TYR A 330 -6.82 -15.01 -5.83
CA TYR A 330 -7.28 -13.65 -6.08
C TYR A 330 -6.44 -13.03 -7.19
N TYR A 331 -6.62 -11.75 -7.48
CA TYR A 331 -6.08 -11.09 -8.67
C TYR A 331 -4.64 -10.58 -8.52
N GLY A 332 -4.07 -10.58 -7.30
CA GLY A 332 -2.70 -10.12 -7.05
C GLY A 332 -2.52 -8.62 -6.91
N PHE A 333 -3.58 -7.87 -6.64
CA PHE A 333 -3.49 -6.48 -6.20
C PHE A 333 -3.70 -6.34 -4.69
N ASP A 334 -3.31 -5.20 -4.15
CA ASP A 334 -3.46 -4.82 -2.74
C ASP A 334 -4.93 -4.53 -2.42
N ASP A 335 -5.53 -5.36 -1.57
CA ASP A 335 -6.93 -5.27 -1.17
C ASP A 335 -7.05 -5.58 0.34
N ALA A 336 -7.08 -4.54 1.16
CA ALA A 336 -7.10 -4.72 2.60
C ALA A 336 -8.40 -5.36 3.09
N ILE A 337 -9.52 -5.18 2.39
CA ILE A 337 -10.81 -5.80 2.74
C ILE A 337 -10.76 -7.30 2.47
N TYR A 338 -10.24 -7.72 1.32
CA TYR A 338 -9.99 -9.13 1.03
C TYR A 338 -8.95 -9.73 1.99
N ASN A 339 -7.86 -9.01 2.26
CA ASN A 339 -6.78 -9.44 3.16
C ASN A 339 -7.28 -9.66 4.59
N GLY A 340 -8.16 -8.78 5.09
CA GLY A 340 -8.86 -8.98 6.35
C GLY A 340 -9.72 -10.25 6.34
N GLY A 341 -10.46 -10.51 5.26
CA GLY A 341 -11.19 -11.76 5.06
C GLY A 341 -10.28 -12.99 5.09
N ARG A 342 -9.08 -12.93 4.47
CA ARG A 342 -8.07 -14.01 4.53
C ARG A 342 -7.55 -14.24 5.95
N MET A 343 -7.37 -13.17 6.75
CA MET A 343 -7.01 -13.29 8.16
C MET A 343 -8.12 -13.99 8.95
N LEU A 344 -9.37 -13.60 8.74
CA LEU A 344 -10.53 -14.23 9.36
C LEU A 344 -10.66 -15.70 8.97
N GLU A 345 -10.45 -16.03 7.70
CA GLU A 345 -10.46 -17.42 7.23
C GLU A 345 -9.38 -18.25 7.92
N LEU A 346 -8.15 -17.74 8.01
CA LEU A 346 -7.04 -18.39 8.69
C LEU A 346 -7.38 -18.66 10.16
N LEU A 347 -7.87 -17.65 10.88
CA LEU A 347 -8.25 -17.75 12.28
C LEU A 347 -9.46 -18.70 12.48
N SER A 348 -10.43 -18.68 11.56
CA SER A 348 -11.61 -19.54 11.65
C SER A 348 -11.30 -21.04 11.52
N LYS A 349 -10.20 -21.39 10.86
CA LYS A 349 -9.69 -22.77 10.73
C LYS A 349 -8.98 -23.25 11.99
N SER A 350 -8.57 -22.32 12.86
CA SER A 350 -7.83 -22.60 14.09
C SER A 350 -8.73 -22.44 15.31
N ASN A 351 -8.50 -23.25 16.35
CA ASN A 351 -9.08 -23.03 17.68
C ASN A 351 -8.15 -22.20 18.59
N ARG A 352 -7.07 -21.67 18.04
CA ARG A 352 -6.06 -20.89 18.76
C ARG A 352 -6.27 -19.41 18.51
N PRO A 353 -6.12 -18.56 19.53
CA PRO A 353 -6.16 -17.12 19.36
C PRO A 353 -4.95 -16.63 18.57
N LEU A 354 -5.10 -15.46 17.94
CA LEU A 354 -4.04 -14.87 17.10
C LEU A 354 -2.76 -14.58 17.88
N SER A 355 -2.88 -14.10 19.12
CA SER A 355 -1.73 -13.82 19.96
C SER A 355 -0.85 -15.05 20.22
N GLU A 356 -1.45 -16.24 20.43
CA GLU A 356 -0.68 -17.47 20.61
C GLU A 356 0.05 -17.89 19.32
N MET A 357 -0.57 -17.67 18.16
CA MET A 357 0.06 -17.97 16.88
C MET A 357 1.27 -17.07 16.64
N VAL A 358 1.15 -15.78 16.97
CA VAL A 358 2.25 -14.79 16.86
C VAL A 358 3.33 -15.02 17.91
N ASP A 359 2.96 -15.46 19.13
CA ASP A 359 3.92 -15.72 20.22
C ASP A 359 4.90 -16.86 19.92
N GLU A 360 4.55 -17.79 19.02
CA GLU A 360 5.41 -18.88 18.57
C GLU A 360 6.43 -18.46 17.47
N LEU A 361 6.24 -17.30 16.87
CA LEU A 361 7.13 -16.81 15.83
C LEU A 361 8.46 -16.28 16.42
N PRO A 362 9.55 -16.30 15.65
CA PRO A 362 10.82 -15.71 16.09
C PRO A 362 10.64 -14.26 16.50
N LYS A 363 11.12 -13.90 17.68
CA LYS A 363 11.01 -12.53 18.20
C LYS A 363 12.32 -11.78 17.95
N TYR A 364 12.17 -10.61 17.35
CA TYR A 364 13.24 -9.67 17.13
C TYR A 364 12.91 -8.32 17.81
N PHE A 365 13.93 -7.64 18.28
CA PHE A 365 13.83 -6.25 18.73
C PHE A 365 14.08 -5.34 17.54
N SER A 366 13.13 -4.47 17.24
CA SER A 366 13.23 -3.57 16.08
C SER A 366 12.87 -2.14 16.43
N THR A 367 13.49 -1.19 15.73
CA THR A 367 13.02 0.20 15.74
C THR A 367 11.77 0.33 14.86
N PRO A 368 10.92 1.34 15.11
CA PRO A 368 10.03 1.84 14.05
C PRO A 368 10.86 2.31 12.84
N GLU A 369 10.18 2.65 11.74
CA GLU A 369 10.81 3.38 10.64
C GLU A 369 11.26 4.75 11.16
N ILE A 370 12.55 5.04 11.07
CA ILE A 370 13.13 6.32 11.46
C ILE A 370 13.37 7.15 10.20
N ARG A 371 12.85 8.38 10.19
CA ARG A 371 13.00 9.32 9.08
C ARG A 371 14.07 10.35 9.43
N LEU A 372 15.00 10.57 8.52
CA LEU A 372 16.08 11.51 8.64
C LEU A 372 15.96 12.57 7.54
N THR A 373 15.63 13.79 7.91
CA THR A 373 15.55 14.92 6.97
C THR A 373 16.94 15.30 6.47
N CYS A 374 17.07 15.48 5.15
CA CYS A 374 18.26 15.99 4.48
C CYS A 374 18.05 17.45 4.04
N ASN A 375 19.13 18.19 3.77
CA ASN A 375 19.04 19.59 3.35
C ASN A 375 18.42 19.76 1.95
N SER A 376 18.48 18.73 1.10
CA SER A 376 17.87 18.73 -0.24
C SER A 376 17.46 17.32 -0.67
N ASP A 377 16.60 17.26 -1.69
CA ASP A 377 16.17 16.00 -2.28
C ASP A 377 17.32 15.24 -2.97
N SER A 378 18.31 15.91 -3.51
CA SER A 378 19.51 15.30 -4.11
C SER A 378 20.45 14.72 -3.05
N GLU A 379 20.61 15.40 -1.90
CA GLU A 379 21.53 14.99 -0.86
C GLU A 379 21.17 13.61 -0.26
N LYS A 380 19.87 13.31 -0.13
CA LYS A 380 19.46 11.98 0.38
C LYS A 380 19.97 10.83 -0.50
N PHE A 381 19.95 11.00 -1.83
CA PHE A 381 20.46 9.99 -2.75
C PHE A 381 21.98 9.84 -2.66
N GLU A 382 22.70 10.96 -2.55
CA GLU A 382 24.16 10.96 -2.38
C GLU A 382 24.57 10.26 -1.09
N ILE A 383 23.89 10.53 0.03
CA ILE A 383 24.16 9.89 1.31
C ILE A 383 23.84 8.39 1.24
N ALA A 384 22.69 8.00 0.66
CA ALA A 384 22.31 6.61 0.49
C ALA A 384 23.31 5.84 -0.38
N GLU A 385 23.80 6.43 -1.47
CA GLU A 385 24.80 5.83 -2.35
C GLU A 385 26.15 5.65 -1.64
N LYS A 386 26.64 6.68 -0.95
CA LYS A 386 27.88 6.60 -0.14
C LYS A 386 27.77 5.53 0.95
N ALA A 387 26.60 5.44 1.62
CA ALA A 387 26.34 4.42 2.61
C ALA A 387 26.38 3.02 1.97
N ALA A 388 25.67 2.82 0.85
CA ALA A 388 25.68 1.56 0.11
C ALA A 388 27.10 1.15 -0.30
N ASP A 389 27.88 2.07 -0.86
CA ASP A 389 29.25 1.81 -1.28
C ASP A 389 30.17 1.43 -0.13
N PHE A 390 30.03 2.08 1.04
CA PHE A 390 30.82 1.76 2.21
C PHE A 390 30.43 0.40 2.80
N PHE A 391 29.15 0.18 3.03
CA PHE A 391 28.70 -1.03 3.71
C PHE A 391 28.90 -2.29 2.85
N LYS A 392 28.69 -2.23 1.54
CA LYS A 392 28.94 -3.36 0.61
C LYS A 392 30.42 -3.77 0.55
N LYS A 393 31.36 -2.88 0.82
CA LYS A 393 32.78 -3.22 0.89
C LYS A 393 33.19 -3.94 2.17
N ASN A 394 32.42 -3.77 3.24
CA ASN A 394 32.81 -4.18 4.58
C ASN A 394 31.88 -5.22 5.22
N TYR A 395 30.67 -5.40 4.68
CA TYR A 395 29.62 -6.26 5.25
C TYR A 395 28.87 -7.01 4.16
N ASP A 396 28.20 -8.10 4.56
CA ASP A 396 27.19 -8.74 3.70
C ASP A 396 25.97 -7.81 3.57
N CYS A 397 25.54 -7.53 2.35
CA CYS A 397 24.50 -6.54 2.07
C CYS A 397 23.55 -6.99 0.98
N ILE A 398 22.29 -6.54 1.12
CA ILE A 398 21.29 -6.56 0.05
C ILE A 398 21.09 -5.11 -0.42
N ASP A 399 21.21 -4.84 -1.72
CA ASP A 399 21.20 -3.51 -2.33
C ASP A 399 20.06 -3.29 -3.34
N VAL A 400 18.95 -3.99 -3.17
CA VAL A 400 17.80 -3.89 -4.09
C VAL A 400 17.02 -2.58 -3.92
N ASP A 401 17.09 -1.94 -2.72
CA ASP A 401 16.48 -0.63 -2.42
C ASP A 401 17.26 0.04 -1.28
N GLY A 402 18.25 0.89 -1.64
CA GLY A 402 19.26 1.37 -0.71
C GLY A 402 20.23 0.26 -0.31
N VAL A 403 20.55 0.14 0.98
CA VAL A 403 21.41 -0.92 1.49
C VAL A 403 20.85 -1.51 2.79
N ARG A 404 20.58 -2.80 2.80
CA ARG A 404 20.29 -3.59 4.00
C ARG A 404 21.54 -4.37 4.40
N ILE A 405 22.12 -3.98 5.52
CA ILE A 405 23.38 -4.51 6.04
C ILE A 405 23.07 -5.68 6.96
N ARG A 406 23.66 -6.86 6.72
CA ARG A 406 23.48 -8.06 7.55
C ARG A 406 24.62 -8.21 8.53
N PHE A 407 24.30 -8.42 9.82
CA PHE A 407 25.26 -8.63 10.90
C PHE A 407 25.21 -10.08 11.46
N GLY A 408 24.38 -10.96 10.86
CA GLY A 408 24.17 -12.34 11.28
C GLY A 408 23.17 -12.49 12.43
N ASP A 409 23.19 -11.61 13.42
CA ASP A 409 22.28 -11.54 14.57
C ASP A 409 21.32 -10.34 14.53
N GLY A 410 21.38 -9.58 13.44
CA GLY A 410 20.53 -8.42 13.18
C GLY A 410 20.88 -7.77 11.84
N TRP A 411 20.18 -6.68 11.53
CA TRP A 411 20.40 -5.92 10.32
C TRP A 411 20.10 -4.42 10.53
N GLY A 412 20.64 -3.59 9.62
CA GLY A 412 20.34 -2.17 9.51
C GLY A 412 20.02 -1.82 8.07
N LEU A 413 19.02 -0.95 7.85
CA LEU A 413 18.62 -0.46 6.54
C LEU A 413 18.90 1.03 6.42
N VAL A 414 19.42 1.43 5.27
CA VAL A 414 19.56 2.83 4.85
C VAL A 414 19.06 2.96 3.43
N ARG A 415 17.98 3.72 3.21
CA ARG A 415 17.42 3.98 1.87
C ARG A 415 16.95 5.42 1.71
N ALA A 416 16.97 5.92 0.49
CA ALA A 416 16.33 7.19 0.16
C ALA A 416 14.81 6.98 -0.03
N SER A 417 13.98 7.87 0.52
CA SER A 417 12.55 7.87 0.24
C SER A 417 12.28 8.29 -1.21
N ASN A 418 11.38 7.59 -1.91
CA ASN A 418 10.98 7.95 -3.27
C ASN A 418 9.92 9.07 -3.31
N THR A 419 9.33 9.40 -2.16
CA THR A 419 8.19 10.32 -2.06
C THR A 419 8.46 11.57 -1.23
N GLN A 420 9.49 11.57 -0.39
CA GLN A 420 9.82 12.66 0.54
C GLN A 420 11.34 12.93 0.57
N PRO A 421 11.80 14.13 0.93
CA PRO A 421 13.22 14.47 1.00
C PRO A 421 13.89 13.94 2.29
N VAL A 422 13.70 12.64 2.57
CA VAL A 422 14.22 11.97 3.77
C VAL A 422 14.96 10.69 3.42
N LEU A 423 15.94 10.34 4.25
CA LEU A 423 16.44 8.98 4.37
C LEU A 423 15.54 8.20 5.34
N VAL A 424 15.30 6.96 5.00
CA VAL A 424 14.59 6.01 5.86
C VAL A 424 15.61 5.01 6.39
N VAL A 425 15.67 4.87 7.72
CA VAL A 425 16.48 3.85 8.38
C VAL A 425 15.63 3.01 9.30
N ARG A 426 15.97 1.73 9.42
CA ARG A 426 15.34 0.79 10.35
C ARG A 426 16.40 -0.23 10.83
N PHE A 427 16.26 -0.67 12.07
CA PHE A 427 17.19 -1.61 12.69
C PHE A 427 16.44 -2.73 13.36
N GLU A 428 17.03 -3.93 13.35
CA GLU A 428 16.46 -5.09 13.99
C GLU A 428 17.59 -6.04 14.45
N ALA A 429 17.43 -6.64 15.63
CA ALA A 429 18.34 -7.68 16.11
C ALA A 429 17.67 -8.63 17.10
N LYS A 430 18.38 -9.74 17.44
CA LYS A 430 17.93 -10.76 18.39
C LYS A 430 17.83 -10.25 19.83
N THR A 431 18.57 -9.18 20.19
CA THR A 431 18.49 -8.53 21.49
C THR A 431 18.40 -7.01 21.34
N ALA A 432 17.84 -6.32 22.34
CA ALA A 432 17.72 -4.87 22.34
C ALA A 432 19.09 -4.18 22.31
N GLU A 433 20.04 -4.68 23.11
CA GLU A 433 21.40 -4.14 23.17
C GLU A 433 22.09 -4.23 21.81
N ARG A 434 21.91 -5.38 21.12
CA ARG A 434 22.50 -5.57 19.80
C ARG A 434 21.88 -4.67 18.74
N MET A 435 20.58 -4.45 18.81
CA MET A 435 19.88 -3.51 17.93
C MET A 435 20.42 -2.07 18.11
N GLU A 436 20.62 -1.63 19.35
CA GLU A 436 21.20 -0.31 19.65
C GLU A 436 22.65 -0.16 19.17
N GLU A 437 23.47 -1.22 19.27
CA GLU A 437 24.84 -1.24 18.73
C GLU A 437 24.83 -1.08 17.21
N ILE A 438 23.99 -1.84 16.50
CA ILE A 438 23.85 -1.76 15.05
C ILE A 438 23.35 -0.36 14.64
N GLN A 439 22.33 0.16 15.32
CA GLN A 439 21.82 1.51 15.09
C GLN A 439 22.93 2.55 15.26
N THR A 440 23.68 2.50 16.35
CA THR A 440 24.75 3.45 16.64
C THR A 440 25.83 3.40 15.56
N LEU A 441 26.25 2.19 15.15
CA LEU A 441 27.26 2.01 14.10
C LEU A 441 26.81 2.63 12.77
N VAL A 442 25.59 2.32 12.34
CA VAL A 442 25.08 2.78 11.04
C VAL A 442 24.80 4.28 11.06
N MET A 443 24.18 4.80 12.13
CA MET A 443 23.88 6.23 12.27
C MET A 443 25.14 7.09 12.31
N ASN A 444 26.19 6.67 13.05
CA ASN A 444 27.48 7.35 13.06
C ASN A 444 28.09 7.40 11.65
N LYS A 445 27.95 6.32 10.89
CA LYS A 445 28.50 6.28 9.53
C LYS A 445 27.72 7.16 8.57
N ILE A 446 26.41 7.20 8.66
CA ILE A 446 25.56 8.15 7.86
C ILE A 446 25.99 9.60 8.14
N GLY A 447 26.24 9.95 9.41
CA GLY A 447 26.68 11.29 9.80
C GLY A 447 28.04 11.72 9.22
N GLU A 448 28.91 10.76 8.80
CA GLU A 448 30.15 11.07 8.07
C GLU A 448 29.91 11.41 6.60
N PHE A 449 28.76 11.01 6.02
CA PHE A 449 28.47 11.20 4.59
C PHE A 449 27.66 12.47 4.29
N GLY A 450 26.94 13.01 5.27
CA GLY A 450 26.17 14.24 5.15
C GLY A 450 25.45 14.61 6.44
N GLU A 451 24.89 15.82 6.48
CA GLU A 451 24.12 16.31 7.61
C GLU A 451 22.70 15.77 7.54
N VAL A 452 22.30 14.99 8.54
CA VAL A 452 20.93 14.47 8.67
C VAL A 452 20.36 14.82 10.04
N ARG A 453 19.04 15.04 10.12
CA ARG A 453 18.33 15.37 11.35
C ARG A 453 17.14 14.45 11.52
N LEU A 454 16.84 14.06 12.77
CA LEU A 454 15.60 13.33 13.03
C LEU A 454 14.41 14.18 12.60
N ASP A 455 13.48 13.57 11.86
CA ASP A 455 12.21 14.20 11.53
C ASP A 455 11.30 14.12 12.77
N GLU A 456 11.09 15.26 13.44
CA GLU A 456 10.23 15.36 14.64
C GLU A 456 8.74 15.53 14.30
N GLY A 457 8.36 15.45 13.03
CA GLY A 457 7.09 15.93 12.51
C GLY A 457 6.06 14.89 12.08
N HIS A 458 6.12 13.66 12.57
CA HIS A 458 5.04 12.69 12.31
C HIS A 458 4.78 11.78 13.49
#